data_930ef98fd78761fcfad6b582d177de4b
#
_entry.id   930ef98fd78761fcfad6b582d177de4b
#
_cell.length_a   1.000
_cell.length_b   1.000
_cell.length_c   1.000
_cell.angle_alpha   90.00
_cell.angle_beta   90.00
_cell.angle_gamma   90.00
#
_symmetry.space_group_name_H-M   'P 1'
#
loop_
_entity.id
_entity.type
_entity.pdbx_description
1 polymer ?
#
loop_
_entity_poly.entity_id
_entity_poly.type
_entity_poly.pdbx_seq_one_letter_code
_entity_poly.pdbx_strand_id
1 'polypeptide(L)'
;MEALDKSFRHLSREEKLEQLVQKGWLSNENKAVLLNNPLIPEEIANSLIENVIGQGSLPVGLLPEIIVDQKPFVVPMMVEEPSVVAAASYGAKLVNQTGGFKVVSSERLMIGQIVFDGVNDTQALAQKINQLESQIKQIADEVYPSILERDGGYRRIEIDTFSAEGLLSLKVFVDTKDAMGANMLNTILEGITAYLKNELDNIDILMSILSNHATASVVKVQGEIEVSALSKDGRNGQEVAKRMERASVLAQVDIHRAATHNKGVMNGIHAVVLATGNDTRGVEATAHAYASKDGQYRGLATWHYDEQRQTLV
;
A
#
# COMPACT_ATOMS: atom_id res chain seq x y z
N MET A 1 -21.34 0.34 13.86
CA MET A 1 -21.68 1.54 13.03
C MET A 1 -22.81 1.12 12.10
N GLU A 2 -23.91 1.84 12.01
CA GLU A 2 -24.95 1.50 11.06
C GLU A 2 -24.52 1.87 9.63
N ALA A 3 -24.66 0.95 8.69
CA ALA A 3 -24.35 1.16 7.29
C ALA A 3 -25.16 2.33 6.68
N LEU A 4 -24.68 2.87 5.56
CA LEU A 4 -25.48 3.79 4.75
C LEU A 4 -26.67 3.07 4.11
N ASP A 5 -27.82 3.77 4.03
CA ASP A 5 -29.01 3.22 3.42
C ASP A 5 -28.75 2.81 1.95
N LYS A 6 -29.43 1.74 1.51
CA LYS A 6 -29.39 1.27 0.12
C LYS A 6 -29.80 2.33 -0.90
N SER A 7 -30.55 3.34 -0.47
CA SER A 7 -30.96 4.50 -1.29
C SER A 7 -29.84 5.53 -1.47
N PHE A 8 -28.76 5.49 -0.70
CA PHE A 8 -27.68 6.50 -0.70
C PHE A 8 -27.19 6.86 -2.11
N ARG A 9 -27.06 5.87 -3.00
CA ARG A 9 -26.63 6.09 -4.40
C ARG A 9 -27.56 6.99 -5.22
N HIS A 10 -28.85 7.07 -4.84
CA HIS A 10 -29.87 7.83 -5.54
C HIS A 10 -30.07 9.25 -5.01
N LEU A 11 -29.44 9.56 -3.88
CA LEU A 11 -29.52 10.87 -3.24
C LEU A 11 -28.71 11.91 -4.02
N SER A 12 -29.13 13.16 -3.93
CA SER A 12 -28.34 14.31 -4.36
C SER A 12 -27.05 14.44 -3.53
N ARG A 13 -26.09 15.22 -4.02
CA ARG A 13 -24.83 15.50 -3.28
C ARG A 13 -25.10 16.06 -1.90
N GLU A 14 -26.02 17.00 -1.78
CA GLU A 14 -26.37 17.65 -0.52
C GLU A 14 -27.01 16.66 0.46
N GLU A 15 -27.94 15.84 0.01
CA GLU A 15 -28.58 14.80 0.83
C GLU A 15 -27.57 13.75 1.32
N LYS A 16 -26.61 13.36 0.46
CA LYS A 16 -25.52 12.45 0.84
C LYS A 16 -24.67 13.05 1.96
N LEU A 17 -24.26 14.30 1.83
CA LEU A 17 -23.46 14.98 2.84
C LEU A 17 -24.24 15.17 4.14
N GLU A 18 -25.55 15.45 4.05
CA GLU A 18 -26.42 15.53 5.22
C GLU A 18 -26.49 14.21 5.98
N GLN A 19 -26.66 13.08 5.30
CA GLN A 19 -26.61 11.77 5.97
C GLN A 19 -25.30 11.49 6.68
N LEU A 20 -24.16 11.89 6.08
CA LEU A 20 -22.84 11.73 6.72
C LEU A 20 -22.72 12.56 7.99
N VAL A 21 -23.27 13.77 8.00
CA VAL A 21 -23.33 14.62 9.19
C VAL A 21 -24.21 13.98 10.27
N GLN A 22 -25.41 13.51 9.92
CA GLN A 22 -26.35 12.88 10.85
C GLN A 22 -25.74 11.62 11.52
N LYS A 23 -24.91 10.88 10.79
CA LYS A 23 -24.19 9.71 11.32
C LYS A 23 -22.91 10.08 12.12
N GLY A 24 -22.56 11.36 12.21
CA GLY A 24 -21.38 11.83 12.91
C GLY A 24 -20.06 11.51 12.18
N TRP A 25 -20.10 11.17 10.90
CA TRP A 25 -18.92 10.86 10.09
C TRP A 25 -18.35 12.09 9.37
N LEU A 26 -19.10 13.17 9.32
CA LEU A 26 -18.74 14.43 8.73
C LEU A 26 -19.17 15.57 9.66
N SER A 27 -18.31 16.57 9.86
CA SER A 27 -18.72 17.80 10.55
C SER A 27 -19.51 18.74 9.63
N ASN A 28 -20.35 19.62 10.19
CA ASN A 28 -21.02 20.66 9.42
C ASN A 28 -20.04 21.59 8.70
N GLU A 29 -18.90 21.87 9.31
CA GLU A 29 -17.82 22.67 8.73
C GLU A 29 -17.28 21.98 7.46
N ASN A 30 -16.92 20.70 7.55
CA ASN A 30 -16.44 19.92 6.40
C ASN A 30 -17.52 19.73 5.33
N LYS A 31 -18.81 19.61 5.70
CA LYS A 31 -19.93 19.63 4.77
C LYS A 31 -19.93 20.93 3.94
N ALA A 32 -19.76 22.08 4.60
CA ALA A 32 -19.72 23.37 3.93
C ALA A 32 -18.54 23.47 2.95
N VAL A 33 -17.36 22.99 3.35
CA VAL A 33 -16.18 22.90 2.48
C VAL A 33 -16.48 22.05 1.25
N LEU A 34 -17.02 20.86 1.43
CA LEU A 34 -17.35 19.95 0.33
C LEU A 34 -18.43 20.51 -0.61
N LEU A 35 -19.43 21.23 -0.10
CA LEU A 35 -20.47 21.86 -0.92
C LEU A 35 -19.91 22.99 -1.78
N ASN A 36 -19.10 23.86 -1.20
CA ASN A 36 -18.53 25.01 -1.88
C ASN A 36 -17.35 24.67 -2.78
N ASN A 37 -16.76 23.47 -2.58
CA ASN A 37 -15.63 22.95 -3.37
C ASN A 37 -14.50 23.99 -3.54
N PRO A 38 -13.99 24.60 -2.44
CA PRO A 38 -12.97 25.62 -2.55
C PRO A 38 -11.69 25.01 -3.09
N LEU A 39 -11.07 25.69 -4.03
CA LEU A 39 -9.67 25.42 -4.39
C LEU A 39 -8.79 25.81 -3.20
N ILE A 40 -7.62 25.19 -3.07
CA ILE A 40 -6.66 25.60 -2.05
C ILE A 40 -6.18 27.04 -2.37
N PRO A 41 -5.91 27.85 -1.34
CA PRO A 41 -5.39 29.21 -1.55
C PRO A 41 -4.17 29.22 -2.45
N GLU A 42 -4.05 30.24 -3.31
CA GLU A 42 -2.96 30.35 -4.28
C GLU A 42 -1.58 30.32 -3.62
N GLU A 43 -1.45 30.94 -2.45
CA GLU A 43 -0.22 30.94 -1.66
C GLU A 43 0.20 29.52 -1.24
N ILE A 44 -0.78 28.67 -0.87
CA ILE A 44 -0.52 27.27 -0.54
C ILE A 44 -0.15 26.49 -1.79
N ALA A 45 -0.86 26.69 -2.92
CA ALA A 45 -0.55 26.00 -4.17
C ALA A 45 0.89 26.31 -4.62
N ASN A 46 1.31 27.59 -4.55
CA ASN A 46 2.65 28.03 -4.89
C ASN A 46 3.74 27.50 -3.94
N SER A 47 3.37 27.10 -2.72
CA SER A 47 4.31 26.44 -1.79
C SER A 47 4.44 24.93 -2.01
N LEU A 48 3.48 24.33 -2.71
CA LEU A 48 3.48 22.88 -2.96
C LEU A 48 4.29 22.48 -4.20
N ILE A 49 4.22 23.29 -5.26
CA ILE A 49 4.96 23.05 -6.52
C ILE A 49 5.39 24.39 -7.13
N GLU A 50 6.40 24.34 -7.99
CA GLU A 50 6.89 25.48 -8.75
C GLU A 50 6.02 25.76 -9.98
N ASN A 51 6.00 27.04 -10.43
CA ASN A 51 5.36 27.48 -11.66
C ASN A 51 3.86 27.14 -11.75
N VAL A 52 3.14 27.35 -10.67
CA VAL A 52 1.69 27.09 -10.61
C VAL A 52 0.95 27.95 -11.63
N ILE A 53 0.14 27.34 -12.50
CA ILE A 53 -0.73 28.03 -13.47
C ILE A 53 -2.22 27.78 -13.21
N GLY A 54 -2.55 26.92 -12.24
CA GLY A 54 -3.93 26.56 -11.90
C GLY A 54 -3.99 25.31 -11.05
N GLN A 55 -5.21 24.88 -10.74
CA GLN A 55 -5.50 23.73 -9.91
C GLN A 55 -6.52 22.83 -10.61
N GLY A 56 -6.34 21.50 -10.48
CA GLY A 56 -7.28 20.49 -10.94
C GLY A 56 -8.01 19.82 -9.78
N SER A 57 -9.18 19.24 -10.05
CA SER A 57 -9.93 18.48 -9.07
C SER A 57 -10.37 17.14 -9.63
N LEU A 58 -10.46 16.13 -8.76
CA LEU A 58 -10.99 14.81 -9.06
C LEU A 58 -12.24 14.55 -8.22
N PRO A 59 -13.23 13.78 -8.74
CA PRO A 59 -14.38 13.38 -7.96
C PRO A 59 -14.02 12.51 -6.76
N VAL A 60 -14.65 12.75 -5.61
CA VAL A 60 -14.58 11.90 -4.42
C VAL A 60 -15.90 11.17 -4.25
N GLY A 61 -15.86 9.84 -4.36
CA GLY A 61 -16.97 8.96 -4.06
C GLY A 61 -16.78 8.23 -2.72
N LEU A 62 -17.76 7.43 -2.36
CA LEU A 62 -17.69 6.58 -1.17
C LEU A 62 -18.00 5.13 -1.53
N LEU A 63 -17.21 4.22 -1.01
CA LEU A 63 -17.57 2.82 -0.81
C LEU A 63 -18.37 2.78 0.50
N PRO A 64 -19.69 2.50 0.43
CA PRO A 64 -20.60 2.75 1.57
C PRO A 64 -20.44 1.76 2.71
N GLU A 65 -19.94 0.56 2.43
CA GLU A 65 -19.66 -0.44 3.44
C GLU A 65 -18.68 -1.50 2.95
N ILE A 66 -17.62 -1.70 3.71
CA ILE A 66 -16.74 -2.87 3.63
C ILE A 66 -16.50 -3.38 5.04
N ILE A 67 -16.63 -4.68 5.25
CA ILE A 67 -16.34 -5.32 6.54
C ILE A 67 -14.92 -5.86 6.50
N VAL A 68 -14.10 -5.46 7.47
CA VAL A 68 -12.74 -5.98 7.68
C VAL A 68 -12.60 -6.37 9.15
N ASP A 69 -12.20 -7.61 9.42
CA ASP A 69 -12.10 -8.18 10.77
C ASP A 69 -13.35 -7.89 11.62
N GLN A 70 -14.51 -8.17 11.04
CA GLN A 70 -15.86 -7.98 11.63
C GLN A 70 -16.24 -6.52 11.92
N LYS A 71 -15.43 -5.54 11.49
CA LYS A 71 -15.72 -4.11 11.65
C LYS A 71 -16.15 -3.51 10.32
N PRO A 72 -17.29 -2.80 10.26
CA PRO A 72 -17.70 -2.09 9.06
C PRO A 72 -16.93 -0.76 8.93
N PHE A 73 -16.55 -0.45 7.70
CA PHE A 73 -15.91 0.80 7.34
C PHE A 73 -16.62 1.44 6.14
N VAL A 74 -16.61 2.77 6.11
CA VAL A 74 -16.94 3.59 4.94
C VAL A 74 -15.62 4.13 4.40
N VAL A 75 -15.39 3.96 3.11
CA VAL A 75 -14.07 4.26 2.52
C VAL A 75 -14.20 5.33 1.44
N PRO A 76 -13.51 6.49 1.58
CA PRO A 76 -13.44 7.49 0.53
C PRO A 76 -12.59 6.98 -0.64
N MET A 77 -13.01 7.31 -1.86
CA MET A 77 -12.32 6.95 -3.09
C MET A 77 -12.29 8.16 -4.03
N MET A 78 -11.09 8.61 -4.39
CA MET A 78 -10.88 9.72 -5.33
C MET A 78 -10.41 9.13 -6.67
N VAL A 79 -11.21 9.27 -7.71
CA VAL A 79 -10.94 8.66 -9.01
C VAL A 79 -11.74 9.34 -10.13
N GLU A 80 -11.14 9.42 -11.32
CA GLU A 80 -11.78 9.96 -12.53
C GLU A 80 -12.46 8.88 -13.39
N GLU A 81 -12.11 7.59 -13.18
CA GLU A 81 -12.59 6.50 -14.03
C GLU A 81 -13.98 6.03 -13.58
N PRO A 82 -14.95 5.92 -14.50
CA PRO A 82 -16.27 5.38 -14.19
C PRO A 82 -16.21 3.96 -13.67
N SER A 83 -17.22 3.58 -12.89
CA SER A 83 -17.45 2.23 -12.39
C SER A 83 -16.47 1.70 -11.32
N VAL A 84 -15.36 2.37 -11.01
CA VAL A 84 -14.39 1.90 -10.00
C VAL A 84 -15.07 1.82 -8.62
N VAL A 85 -15.72 2.89 -8.17
CA VAL A 85 -16.45 2.91 -6.89
C VAL A 85 -17.59 1.91 -6.86
N ALA A 86 -18.31 1.77 -7.98
CA ALA A 86 -19.43 0.81 -8.09
C ALA A 86 -18.92 -0.64 -8.05
N ALA A 87 -17.82 -0.95 -8.74
CA ALA A 87 -17.21 -2.28 -8.74
C ALA A 87 -16.69 -2.65 -7.34
N ALA A 88 -15.98 -1.73 -6.68
CA ALA A 88 -15.50 -1.91 -5.30
C ALA A 88 -16.67 -2.16 -4.33
N SER A 89 -17.75 -1.35 -4.44
CA SER A 89 -18.97 -1.51 -3.62
C SER A 89 -19.66 -2.85 -3.87
N TYR A 90 -19.73 -3.30 -5.13
CA TYR A 90 -20.31 -4.59 -5.45
C TYR A 90 -19.48 -5.77 -4.94
N GLY A 91 -18.15 -5.71 -5.12
CA GLY A 91 -17.23 -6.71 -4.57
C GLY A 91 -17.30 -6.80 -3.05
N ALA A 92 -17.26 -5.66 -2.36
CA ALA A 92 -17.43 -5.59 -0.91
C ALA A 92 -18.77 -6.20 -0.46
N LYS A 93 -19.89 -5.87 -1.14
CA LYS A 93 -21.20 -6.45 -0.84
C LYS A 93 -21.22 -7.99 -0.94
N LEU A 94 -20.53 -8.56 -1.92
CA LEU A 94 -20.47 -10.03 -2.07
C LEU A 94 -19.70 -10.66 -0.92
N VAL A 95 -18.53 -10.10 -0.58
CA VAL A 95 -17.68 -10.62 0.51
C VAL A 95 -18.28 -10.36 1.89
N ASN A 96 -18.99 -9.24 2.07
CA ASN A 96 -19.67 -8.94 3.34
C ASN A 96 -20.72 -9.98 3.73
N GLN A 97 -21.33 -10.68 2.75
CA GLN A 97 -22.32 -11.75 3.01
C GLN A 97 -21.72 -12.95 3.75
N THR A 98 -20.42 -13.14 3.65
CA THR A 98 -19.68 -14.22 4.33
C THR A 98 -18.86 -13.71 5.53
N GLY A 99 -19.16 -12.51 6.02
CA GLY A 99 -18.53 -11.90 7.19
C GLY A 99 -17.40 -10.91 6.89
N GLY A 100 -17.17 -10.57 5.62
CA GLY A 100 -16.21 -9.56 5.20
C GLY A 100 -14.80 -10.10 4.97
N PHE A 101 -13.87 -9.18 4.79
CA PHE A 101 -12.46 -9.50 4.64
C PHE A 101 -11.81 -9.77 5.98
N LYS A 102 -10.81 -10.66 5.98
CA LYS A 102 -9.94 -10.96 7.13
C LYS A 102 -8.52 -10.53 6.81
N VAL A 103 -7.88 -9.84 7.74
CA VAL A 103 -6.44 -9.57 7.67
C VAL A 103 -5.70 -10.85 8.08
N VAL A 104 -5.01 -11.47 7.13
CA VAL A 104 -4.23 -12.69 7.35
C VAL A 104 -2.87 -12.35 7.94
N SER A 105 -2.25 -11.29 7.45
CA SER A 105 -1.01 -10.74 7.98
C SER A 105 -0.90 -9.27 7.64
N SER A 106 -0.29 -8.52 8.54
CA SER A 106 0.07 -7.13 8.33
C SER A 106 1.46 -6.91 8.90
N GLU A 107 2.43 -6.68 8.05
CA GLU A 107 3.78 -6.29 8.42
C GLU A 107 4.03 -4.90 7.87
N ARG A 108 4.72 -4.06 8.65
CA ARG A 108 5.04 -2.70 8.24
C ARG A 108 6.44 -2.32 8.69
N LEU A 109 7.43 -2.66 7.85
CA LEU A 109 8.79 -2.20 8.01
C LEU A 109 9.20 -1.42 6.77
N MET A 110 9.71 -0.21 6.95
CA MET A 110 10.38 0.51 5.88
C MET A 110 11.79 -0.03 5.67
N ILE A 111 12.24 0.01 4.43
CA ILE A 111 13.55 -0.47 4.03
C ILE A 111 14.36 0.71 3.52
N GLY A 112 15.54 0.93 4.09
CA GLY A 112 16.56 1.82 3.56
C GLY A 112 17.75 1.06 3.04
N GLN A 113 18.49 1.65 2.14
CA GLN A 113 19.70 1.07 1.54
C GLN A 113 20.91 1.97 1.78
N ILE A 114 22.02 1.37 2.17
CA ILE A 114 23.36 1.97 2.13
C ILE A 114 24.13 1.17 1.09
N VAL A 115 24.49 1.81 -0.02
CA VAL A 115 25.13 1.15 -1.16
C VAL A 115 26.60 1.48 -1.21
N PHE A 116 27.43 0.43 -1.21
CA PHE A 116 28.88 0.51 -1.34
C PHE A 116 29.29 0.23 -2.78
N ASP A 117 30.22 1.02 -3.29
CA ASP A 117 30.79 0.92 -4.63
C ASP A 117 32.28 0.59 -4.61
N GLY A 118 32.79 0.03 -5.71
CA GLY A 118 34.20 -0.33 -5.86
C GLY A 118 34.67 -1.44 -4.92
N VAL A 119 33.75 -2.31 -4.47
CA VAL A 119 34.04 -3.38 -3.50
C VAL A 119 34.72 -4.55 -4.19
N ASN A 120 36.00 -4.80 -3.89
CA ASN A 120 36.77 -5.91 -4.47
C ASN A 120 36.32 -7.29 -3.96
N ASP A 121 35.99 -7.39 -2.66
CA ASP A 121 35.48 -8.61 -2.03
C ASP A 121 34.20 -8.31 -1.26
N THR A 122 33.07 -8.45 -1.96
CA THR A 122 31.72 -8.17 -1.43
C THR A 122 31.36 -9.12 -0.30
N GLN A 123 31.88 -10.38 -0.32
CA GLN A 123 31.57 -11.35 0.74
C GLN A 123 32.31 -11.02 2.04
N ALA A 124 33.58 -10.65 1.92
CA ALA A 124 34.36 -10.22 3.10
C ALA A 124 33.77 -8.95 3.73
N LEU A 125 33.36 -7.98 2.93
CA LEU A 125 32.69 -6.77 3.42
C LEU A 125 31.36 -7.11 4.09
N ALA A 126 30.53 -7.96 3.49
CA ALA A 126 29.26 -8.40 4.07
C ALA A 126 29.45 -9.06 5.44
N GLN A 127 30.48 -9.91 5.60
CA GLN A 127 30.81 -10.54 6.88
C GLN A 127 31.20 -9.51 7.94
N LYS A 128 32.03 -8.51 7.57
CA LYS A 128 32.39 -7.41 8.48
C LYS A 128 31.19 -6.61 8.93
N ILE A 129 30.30 -6.23 8.00
CA ILE A 129 29.08 -5.47 8.32
C ILE A 129 28.17 -6.28 9.25
N ASN A 130 27.97 -7.58 9.00
CA ASN A 130 27.17 -8.45 9.88
C ASN A 130 27.74 -8.52 11.32
N GLN A 131 29.07 -8.47 11.48
CA GLN A 131 29.70 -8.42 12.81
C GLN A 131 29.43 -7.09 13.54
N LEU A 132 29.12 -6.03 12.81
CA LEU A 132 28.80 -4.70 13.34
C LEU A 132 27.29 -4.49 13.57
N GLU A 133 26.44 -5.50 13.39
CA GLU A 133 24.98 -5.33 13.48
C GLU A 133 24.52 -4.73 14.81
N SER A 134 25.13 -5.16 15.94
CA SER A 134 24.79 -4.63 17.26
C SER A 134 25.10 -3.13 17.39
N GLN A 135 26.23 -2.69 16.84
CA GLN A 135 26.63 -1.29 16.82
C GLN A 135 25.75 -0.48 15.85
N ILE A 136 25.43 -1.03 14.68
CA ILE A 136 24.49 -0.42 13.72
C ILE A 136 23.14 -0.17 14.40
N LYS A 137 22.63 -1.15 15.16
CA LYS A 137 21.41 -0.98 15.95
C LYS A 137 21.54 0.15 16.96
N GLN A 138 22.63 0.17 17.72
CA GLN A 138 22.87 1.21 18.73
C GLN A 138 22.87 2.61 18.09
N ILE A 139 23.60 2.78 16.99
CA ILE A 139 23.66 4.06 16.26
C ILE A 139 22.27 4.46 15.74
N ALA A 140 21.49 3.53 15.17
CA ALA A 140 20.13 3.79 14.72
C ALA A 140 19.24 4.30 15.84
N ASP A 141 19.34 3.70 17.03
CA ASP A 141 18.58 4.06 18.22
C ASP A 141 19.01 5.44 18.78
N GLU A 142 20.30 5.75 18.77
CA GLU A 142 20.87 7.03 19.23
C GLU A 142 20.51 8.20 18.30
N VAL A 143 20.50 7.97 16.99
CA VAL A 143 20.23 9.01 15.99
C VAL A 143 18.76 9.41 15.97
N TYR A 144 17.84 8.47 16.26
CA TYR A 144 16.42 8.75 16.26
C TYR A 144 15.70 8.18 17.50
N PRO A 145 16.01 8.70 18.71
CA PRO A 145 15.52 8.12 19.97
C PRO A 145 13.99 8.22 20.16
N SER A 146 13.34 9.22 19.59
CA SER A 146 11.89 9.43 19.78
C SER A 146 10.99 8.33 19.22
N ILE A 147 11.51 7.50 18.31
CA ILE A 147 10.74 6.36 17.79
C ILE A 147 10.71 5.20 18.78
N LEU A 148 11.72 5.08 19.62
CA LEU A 148 11.81 4.04 20.65
C LEU A 148 10.72 4.21 21.71
N GLU A 149 10.33 5.46 22.04
CA GLU A 149 9.22 5.77 22.96
C GLU A 149 7.87 5.19 22.46
N ARG A 150 7.80 4.85 21.18
CA ARG A 150 6.63 4.26 20.51
C ARG A 150 6.82 2.79 20.16
N ASP A 151 7.80 2.12 20.73
CA ASP A 151 8.20 0.73 20.42
C ASP A 151 8.54 0.49 18.92
N GLY A 152 8.98 1.55 18.22
CA GLY A 152 9.45 1.52 16.85
C GLY A 152 10.98 1.39 16.72
N GLY A 153 11.53 1.84 15.59
CA GLY A 153 12.96 1.94 15.32
C GLY A 153 13.53 0.73 14.59
N TYR A 154 14.83 0.54 14.71
CA TYR A 154 15.59 -0.53 14.05
C TYR A 154 15.02 -1.92 14.36
N ARG A 155 15.01 -2.80 13.34
CA ARG A 155 14.61 -4.21 13.50
C ARG A 155 15.68 -5.20 13.09
N ARG A 156 16.26 -5.08 11.89
CA ARG A 156 17.30 -5.96 11.35
C ARG A 156 18.01 -5.34 10.16
N ILE A 157 19.08 -5.99 9.72
CA ILE A 157 19.72 -5.75 8.43
C ILE A 157 19.60 -6.97 7.52
N GLU A 158 19.73 -6.74 6.24
CA GLU A 158 19.97 -7.75 5.20
C GLU A 158 21.00 -7.19 4.21
N ILE A 159 21.80 -8.07 3.60
CA ILE A 159 22.87 -7.64 2.69
C ILE A 159 22.72 -8.38 1.36
N ASP A 160 22.67 -7.61 0.27
CA ASP A 160 22.78 -8.13 -1.09
C ASP A 160 24.16 -7.81 -1.65
N THR A 161 24.78 -8.79 -2.27
CA THR A 161 26.09 -8.65 -2.93
C THR A 161 25.95 -8.78 -4.44
N PHE A 162 26.51 -7.83 -5.17
CA PHE A 162 26.57 -7.81 -6.64
C PHE A 162 28.05 -7.83 -7.04
N SER A 163 28.66 -9.02 -6.89
CA SER A 163 30.12 -9.19 -7.02
C SER A 163 30.64 -8.88 -8.42
N ALA A 164 29.83 -9.13 -9.46
CA ALA A 164 30.22 -8.82 -10.84
C ALA A 164 30.34 -7.32 -11.10
N GLU A 165 29.52 -6.53 -10.41
CA GLU A 165 29.45 -5.06 -10.51
C GLU A 165 30.33 -4.35 -9.45
N GLY A 166 30.91 -5.09 -8.50
CA GLY A 166 31.65 -4.52 -7.38
C GLY A 166 30.76 -3.72 -6.40
N LEU A 167 29.47 -4.07 -6.30
CA LEU A 167 28.51 -3.39 -5.45
C LEU A 167 28.07 -4.26 -4.28
N LEU A 168 27.75 -3.59 -3.15
CA LEU A 168 27.07 -4.21 -2.00
C LEU A 168 25.96 -3.28 -1.52
N SER A 169 24.79 -3.81 -1.24
CA SER A 169 23.65 -3.08 -0.68
C SER A 169 23.33 -3.60 0.72
N LEU A 170 23.58 -2.78 1.73
CA LEU A 170 23.11 -2.99 3.09
C LEU A 170 21.70 -2.46 3.22
N LYS A 171 20.73 -3.34 3.42
CA LYS A 171 19.34 -3.00 3.70
C LYS A 171 19.11 -2.90 5.21
N VAL A 172 18.52 -1.80 5.65
CA VAL A 172 18.17 -1.53 7.04
C VAL A 172 16.65 -1.50 7.16
N PHE A 173 16.09 -2.33 8.03
CA PHE A 173 14.66 -2.45 8.26
C PHE A 173 14.27 -1.69 9.51
N VAL A 174 13.33 -0.76 9.36
CA VAL A 174 12.90 0.16 10.42
C VAL A 174 11.39 0.15 10.55
N ASP A 175 10.91 -0.05 11.78
CA ASP A 175 9.50 0.12 12.14
C ASP A 175 9.22 1.60 12.43
N THR A 176 8.53 2.26 11.53
CA THR A 176 8.20 3.69 11.63
C THR A 176 6.84 3.95 12.30
N LYS A 177 6.18 2.90 12.78
CA LYS A 177 4.81 2.97 13.34
C LYS A 177 3.85 3.65 12.37
N ASP A 178 3.04 4.61 12.83
CA ASP A 178 2.05 5.31 12.02
C ASP A 178 2.62 6.40 11.11
N ALA A 179 3.92 6.73 11.28
CA ALA A 179 4.55 7.73 10.42
C ALA A 179 4.79 7.20 9.00
N MET A 180 4.71 8.08 7.99
CA MET A 180 5.16 7.76 6.63
C MET A 180 6.64 7.37 6.63
N GLY A 181 7.46 8.04 7.42
CA GLY A 181 8.78 7.59 7.88
C GLY A 181 9.96 7.89 6.97
N ALA A 182 9.78 8.49 5.79
CA ALA A 182 10.88 8.70 4.84
C ALA A 182 12.05 9.52 5.43
N ASN A 183 11.76 10.67 6.05
CA ASN A 183 12.79 11.51 6.65
C ASN A 183 13.47 10.83 7.84
N MET A 184 12.68 10.14 8.69
CA MET A 184 13.20 9.35 9.81
C MET A 184 14.19 8.29 9.32
N LEU A 185 13.79 7.52 8.31
CA LEU A 185 14.63 6.46 7.76
C LEU A 185 15.94 7.03 7.17
N ASN A 186 15.85 8.11 6.38
CA ASN A 186 17.04 8.74 5.81
C ASN A 186 17.99 9.25 6.91
N THR A 187 17.47 9.86 7.98
CA THR A 187 18.29 10.31 9.13
C THR A 187 19.00 9.12 9.79
N ILE A 188 18.30 8.00 10.00
CA ILE A 188 18.89 6.77 10.54
C ILE A 188 20.00 6.24 9.62
N LEU A 189 19.74 6.20 8.30
CA LEU A 189 20.73 5.73 7.32
C LEU A 189 21.98 6.62 7.27
N GLU A 190 21.81 7.94 7.36
CA GLU A 190 22.92 8.90 7.40
C GLU A 190 23.79 8.69 8.65
N GLY A 191 23.16 8.46 9.83
CA GLY A 191 23.89 8.16 11.05
C GLY A 191 24.66 6.84 10.96
N ILE A 192 24.05 5.78 10.46
CA ILE A 192 24.72 4.49 10.23
C ILE A 192 25.85 4.65 9.21
N THR A 193 25.65 5.43 8.15
CA THR A 193 26.66 5.72 7.13
C THR A 193 27.89 6.41 7.73
N ALA A 194 27.67 7.41 8.58
CA ALA A 194 28.76 8.11 9.26
C ALA A 194 29.57 7.15 10.17
N TYR A 195 28.87 6.29 10.90
CA TYR A 195 29.51 5.26 11.72
C TYR A 195 30.34 4.28 10.87
N LEU A 196 29.76 3.73 9.79
CA LEU A 196 30.44 2.75 8.93
C LEU A 196 31.68 3.34 8.24
N LYS A 197 31.66 4.63 7.86
CA LYS A 197 32.82 5.34 7.31
C LYS A 197 33.98 5.44 8.31
N ASN A 198 33.70 5.43 9.60
CA ASN A 198 34.76 5.46 10.65
C ASN A 198 35.29 4.06 10.99
N GLU A 199 34.45 3.02 10.87
CA GLU A 199 34.78 1.66 11.26
C GLU A 199 35.41 0.82 10.15
N LEU A 200 35.13 1.18 8.89
CA LEU A 200 35.54 0.40 7.73
C LEU A 200 36.54 1.20 6.88
N ASP A 201 37.70 0.63 6.67
CA ASP A 201 38.77 1.23 5.83
C ASP A 201 38.46 1.08 4.34
N ASN A 202 38.83 2.08 3.56
CA ASN A 202 38.80 2.06 2.08
C ASN A 202 37.43 1.69 1.50
N ILE A 203 36.34 2.22 2.07
CA ILE A 203 35.00 2.06 1.54
C ILE A 203 34.58 3.33 0.79
N ASP A 204 33.86 3.14 -0.32
CA ASP A 204 33.09 4.20 -0.98
C ASP A 204 31.60 3.91 -0.80
N ILE A 205 30.86 4.90 -0.30
CA ILE A 205 29.41 4.81 -0.13
C ILE A 205 28.74 5.70 -1.18
N LEU A 206 28.17 5.05 -2.19
CA LEU A 206 27.52 5.66 -3.33
C LEU A 206 26.26 6.44 -2.92
N MET A 207 25.44 5.85 -2.03
CA MET A 207 24.19 6.46 -1.57
C MET A 207 23.68 5.83 -0.28
N SER A 208 22.87 6.60 0.47
CA SER A 208 22.13 6.16 1.65
C SER A 208 20.71 6.73 1.53
N ILE A 209 19.73 5.91 1.15
CA ILE A 209 18.39 6.37 0.82
C ILE A 209 17.34 5.29 1.06
N LEU A 210 16.09 5.71 1.33
CA LEU A 210 14.96 4.79 1.42
C LEU A 210 14.76 4.01 0.12
N SER A 211 14.23 2.79 0.23
CA SER A 211 13.74 2.00 -0.90
C SER A 211 12.22 2.05 -0.98
N ASN A 212 11.69 2.28 -2.18
CA ASN A 212 10.27 2.11 -2.44
C ASN A 212 9.86 0.64 -2.65
N HIS A 213 10.80 -0.30 -2.75
CA HIS A 213 10.46 -1.72 -2.81
C HIS A 213 10.24 -2.29 -1.41
N ALA A 214 9.12 -1.92 -0.81
CA ALA A 214 8.77 -2.20 0.58
C ALA A 214 8.26 -3.64 0.78
N THR A 215 9.09 -4.64 0.51
CA THR A 215 8.75 -6.08 0.64
C THR A 215 8.39 -6.52 2.07
N ALA A 216 8.77 -5.73 3.07
CA ALA A 216 8.41 -5.92 4.47
C ALA A 216 7.28 -4.97 4.94
N SER A 217 6.54 -4.36 4.00
CA SER A 217 5.32 -3.58 4.26
C SER A 217 4.16 -4.18 3.48
N VAL A 218 3.80 -5.42 3.79
CA VAL A 218 2.79 -6.18 3.06
C VAL A 218 1.60 -6.47 3.94
N VAL A 219 0.41 -6.12 3.46
CA VAL A 219 -0.86 -6.52 4.06
C VAL A 219 -1.47 -7.60 3.18
N LYS A 220 -1.76 -8.76 3.77
CA LYS A 220 -2.53 -9.84 3.14
C LYS A 220 -3.93 -9.85 3.70
N VAL A 221 -4.91 -9.77 2.82
CA VAL A 221 -6.33 -9.90 3.15
C VAL A 221 -6.93 -11.07 2.39
N GLN A 222 -7.91 -11.71 2.99
CA GLN A 222 -8.69 -12.79 2.39
C GLN A 222 -10.18 -12.47 2.52
N GLY A 223 -10.93 -12.72 1.46
CA GLY A 223 -12.39 -12.66 1.47
C GLY A 223 -12.96 -13.92 0.84
N GLU A 224 -14.17 -14.28 1.21
CA GLU A 224 -14.89 -15.44 0.67
C GLU A 224 -16.20 -14.97 0.04
N ILE A 225 -16.62 -15.62 -1.04
CA ILE A 225 -17.90 -15.39 -1.71
C ILE A 225 -18.60 -16.73 -1.86
N GLU A 226 -19.83 -16.85 -1.32
CA GLU A 226 -20.63 -18.04 -1.59
C GLU A 226 -20.98 -18.13 -3.08
N VAL A 227 -20.88 -19.33 -3.63
CA VAL A 227 -21.18 -19.61 -5.04
C VAL A 227 -22.61 -19.19 -5.42
N SER A 228 -23.55 -19.33 -4.47
CA SER A 228 -24.94 -18.88 -4.64
C SER A 228 -25.06 -17.38 -4.95
N ALA A 229 -24.18 -16.56 -4.35
CA ALA A 229 -24.15 -15.11 -4.57
C ALA A 229 -23.60 -14.71 -5.96
N LEU A 230 -22.90 -15.62 -6.64
CA LEU A 230 -22.43 -15.45 -8.01
C LEU A 230 -23.49 -15.80 -9.06
N SER A 231 -24.60 -16.45 -8.66
CA SER A 231 -25.70 -16.80 -9.55
C SER A 231 -26.51 -15.54 -9.86
N LYS A 232 -26.38 -15.02 -11.07
CA LYS A 232 -27.09 -13.83 -11.52
C LYS A 232 -27.46 -13.96 -12.99
N ASP A 233 -28.60 -13.43 -13.38
CA ASP A 233 -29.08 -13.37 -14.77
C ASP A 233 -29.13 -14.76 -15.45
N GLY A 234 -29.54 -15.80 -14.68
CA GLY A 234 -29.65 -17.18 -15.17
C GLY A 234 -28.33 -17.94 -15.26
N ARG A 235 -27.20 -17.36 -14.82
CA ARG A 235 -25.90 -18.02 -14.80
C ARG A 235 -25.77 -18.92 -13.58
N ASN A 236 -25.10 -20.06 -13.77
CA ASN A 236 -24.76 -20.97 -12.69
C ASN A 236 -23.55 -20.41 -11.91
N GLY A 237 -23.72 -20.18 -10.61
CA GLY A 237 -22.67 -19.62 -9.75
C GLY A 237 -21.41 -20.48 -9.69
N GLN A 238 -21.52 -21.81 -9.75
CA GLN A 238 -20.34 -22.71 -9.80
C GLN A 238 -19.53 -22.51 -11.10
N GLU A 239 -20.22 -22.38 -12.23
CA GLU A 239 -19.51 -22.07 -13.49
C GLU A 239 -18.81 -20.72 -13.43
N VAL A 240 -19.46 -19.72 -12.83
CA VAL A 240 -18.84 -18.39 -12.62
C VAL A 240 -17.60 -18.52 -11.73
N ALA A 241 -17.69 -19.21 -10.59
CA ALA A 241 -16.57 -19.42 -9.68
C ALA A 241 -15.38 -20.13 -10.38
N LYS A 242 -15.64 -21.23 -11.11
CA LYS A 242 -14.61 -21.95 -11.87
C LYS A 242 -13.95 -21.05 -12.94
N ARG A 243 -14.73 -20.21 -13.62
CA ARG A 243 -14.20 -19.26 -14.60
C ARG A 243 -13.37 -18.15 -13.97
N MET A 244 -13.78 -17.65 -12.80
CA MET A 244 -12.99 -16.65 -12.06
C MET A 244 -11.65 -17.23 -11.60
N GLU A 245 -11.62 -18.45 -11.08
CA GLU A 245 -10.38 -19.15 -10.77
C GLU A 245 -9.49 -19.32 -12.00
N ARG A 246 -10.05 -19.77 -13.14
CA ARG A 246 -9.26 -19.91 -14.39
C ARG A 246 -8.71 -18.59 -14.90
N ALA A 247 -9.47 -17.50 -14.78
CA ALA A 247 -9.00 -16.15 -15.12
C ALA A 247 -7.89 -15.68 -14.16
N SER A 248 -7.99 -16.05 -12.88
CA SER A 248 -6.94 -15.80 -11.89
C SER A 248 -5.66 -16.56 -12.22
N VAL A 249 -5.75 -17.87 -12.54
CA VAL A 249 -4.62 -18.68 -12.98
C VAL A 249 -3.94 -18.06 -14.21
N LEU A 250 -4.73 -17.58 -15.19
CA LEU A 250 -4.18 -16.91 -16.37
C LEU A 250 -3.36 -15.66 -15.99
N ALA A 251 -3.81 -14.89 -15.01
CA ALA A 251 -3.07 -13.72 -14.51
C ALA A 251 -1.77 -14.08 -13.77
N GLN A 252 -1.57 -15.35 -13.40
CA GLN A 252 -0.31 -15.81 -12.80
C GLN A 252 0.70 -16.30 -13.83
N VAL A 253 0.29 -16.60 -15.06
CA VAL A 253 1.15 -17.22 -16.09
C VAL A 253 1.32 -16.37 -17.35
N ASP A 254 0.37 -15.46 -17.63
CA ASP A 254 0.41 -14.57 -18.80
C ASP A 254 0.60 -13.11 -18.37
N ILE A 255 1.70 -12.50 -18.81
CA ILE A 255 2.07 -11.12 -18.45
C ILE A 255 1.04 -10.09 -18.95
N HIS A 256 0.42 -10.29 -20.12
CA HIS A 256 -0.59 -9.37 -20.65
C HIS A 256 -1.84 -9.39 -19.77
N ARG A 257 -2.26 -10.59 -19.35
CA ARG A 257 -3.39 -10.72 -18.42
C ARG A 257 -3.03 -10.20 -17.02
N ALA A 258 -1.83 -10.46 -16.53
CA ALA A 258 -1.33 -9.95 -15.25
C ALA A 258 -1.36 -8.41 -15.21
N ALA A 259 -0.89 -7.73 -16.26
CA ALA A 259 -0.91 -6.27 -16.36
C ALA A 259 -2.33 -5.71 -16.30
N THR A 260 -3.27 -6.31 -17.05
CA THR A 260 -4.69 -5.90 -17.03
C THR A 260 -5.35 -6.19 -15.68
N HIS A 261 -5.02 -7.32 -15.05
CA HIS A 261 -5.51 -7.69 -13.72
C HIS A 261 -5.04 -6.68 -12.66
N ASN A 262 -3.74 -6.38 -12.65
CA ASN A 262 -3.14 -5.46 -11.68
C ASN A 262 -3.61 -4.02 -11.89
N LYS A 263 -3.84 -3.57 -13.13
CA LYS A 263 -4.47 -2.27 -13.38
C LYS A 263 -5.83 -2.18 -12.67
N GLY A 264 -6.66 -3.23 -12.77
CA GLY A 264 -7.94 -3.30 -12.07
C GLY A 264 -7.81 -3.28 -10.55
N VAL A 265 -6.84 -4.00 -9.98
CA VAL A 265 -6.53 -3.97 -8.54
C VAL A 265 -6.08 -2.57 -8.12
N MET A 266 -5.18 -1.96 -8.89
CA MET A 266 -4.65 -0.63 -8.61
C MET A 266 -5.69 0.48 -8.74
N ASN A 267 -6.73 0.33 -9.56
CA ASN A 267 -7.84 1.28 -9.60
C ASN A 267 -8.45 1.51 -8.21
N GLY A 268 -8.70 0.43 -7.46
CA GLY A 268 -9.24 0.52 -6.10
C GLY A 268 -8.20 1.04 -5.10
N ILE A 269 -7.00 0.49 -5.11
CA ILE A 269 -5.91 0.90 -4.21
C ILE A 269 -5.58 2.38 -4.41
N HIS A 270 -5.36 2.80 -5.65
CA HIS A 270 -5.01 4.18 -6.01
C HIS A 270 -6.08 5.17 -5.57
N ALA A 271 -7.37 4.85 -5.81
CA ALA A 271 -8.48 5.70 -5.41
C ALA A 271 -8.52 5.97 -3.90
N VAL A 272 -8.20 4.96 -3.06
CA VAL A 272 -8.15 5.11 -1.60
C VAL A 272 -6.89 5.85 -1.17
N VAL A 273 -5.74 5.50 -1.71
CA VAL A 273 -4.45 6.12 -1.38
C VAL A 273 -4.49 7.63 -1.68
N LEU A 274 -5.05 8.01 -2.83
CA LEU A 274 -5.21 9.41 -3.24
C LEU A 274 -6.22 10.15 -2.34
N ALA A 275 -7.38 9.53 -2.05
CA ALA A 275 -8.41 10.13 -1.20
C ALA A 275 -7.95 10.35 0.25
N THR A 276 -6.93 9.62 0.70
CA THR A 276 -6.35 9.71 2.05
C THR A 276 -5.04 10.50 2.10
N GLY A 277 -4.65 11.14 0.99
CA GLY A 277 -3.47 12.01 0.92
C GLY A 277 -2.14 11.26 1.07
N ASN A 278 -2.09 9.98 0.70
CA ASN A 278 -0.87 9.16 0.76
C ASN A 278 -0.10 9.17 -0.58
N ASP A 279 1.11 8.62 -0.57
CA ASP A 279 2.00 8.57 -1.73
C ASP A 279 1.54 7.51 -2.76
N THR A 280 0.79 7.94 -3.77
CA THR A 280 0.28 7.08 -4.84
C THR A 280 1.39 6.47 -5.69
N ARG A 281 2.44 7.24 -5.99
CA ARG A 281 3.55 6.78 -6.85
C ARG A 281 4.42 5.75 -6.13
N GLY A 282 4.69 5.96 -4.84
CA GLY A 282 5.42 4.99 -4.01
C GLY A 282 4.66 3.67 -3.89
N VAL A 283 3.35 3.72 -3.64
CA VAL A 283 2.48 2.53 -3.56
C VAL A 283 2.42 1.80 -4.91
N GLU A 284 2.28 2.52 -6.01
CA GLU A 284 2.21 1.93 -7.35
C GLU A 284 3.53 1.27 -7.76
N ALA A 285 4.67 1.97 -7.57
CA ALA A 285 5.99 1.42 -7.84
C ALA A 285 6.25 0.15 -7.02
N THR A 286 5.92 0.17 -5.73
CA THR A 286 6.03 -1.01 -4.85
C THR A 286 5.16 -2.16 -5.33
N ALA A 287 3.90 -1.92 -5.66
CA ALA A 287 2.96 -2.96 -6.07
C ALA A 287 3.43 -3.69 -7.35
N HIS A 288 3.90 -2.94 -8.34
CA HIS A 288 4.40 -3.52 -9.58
C HIS A 288 5.74 -4.24 -9.40
N ALA A 289 6.65 -3.69 -8.60
CA ALA A 289 7.89 -4.38 -8.23
C ALA A 289 7.61 -5.68 -7.47
N TYR A 290 6.67 -5.65 -6.50
CA TYR A 290 6.25 -6.84 -5.76
C TYR A 290 5.61 -7.91 -6.67
N ALA A 291 4.82 -7.49 -7.66
CA ALA A 291 4.24 -8.40 -8.66
C ALA A 291 5.30 -9.15 -9.48
N SER A 292 6.54 -8.64 -9.51
CA SER A 292 7.69 -9.20 -10.25
C SER A 292 8.75 -9.85 -9.35
N LYS A 293 8.51 -9.96 -8.04
CA LYS A 293 9.53 -10.39 -7.04
C LYS A 293 10.16 -11.76 -7.32
N ASP A 294 9.44 -12.64 -8.00
CA ASP A 294 9.88 -14.01 -8.33
C ASP A 294 10.45 -14.11 -9.76
N GLY A 295 10.83 -12.97 -10.36
CA GLY A 295 11.39 -12.92 -11.73
C GLY A 295 10.34 -12.94 -12.85
N GLN A 296 9.06 -13.06 -12.52
CA GLN A 296 7.95 -13.00 -13.47
C GLN A 296 6.84 -12.08 -12.93
N TYR A 297 6.34 -11.17 -13.78
CA TYR A 297 5.23 -10.31 -13.42
C TYR A 297 3.93 -11.11 -13.33
N ARG A 298 3.27 -11.07 -12.17
CA ARG A 298 2.08 -11.86 -11.83
C ARG A 298 0.94 -10.99 -11.29
N GLY A 299 -0.26 -11.55 -11.25
CA GLY A 299 -1.40 -10.92 -10.59
C GLY A 299 -1.19 -10.75 -9.08
N LEU A 300 -1.53 -9.58 -8.56
CA LEU A 300 -1.45 -9.22 -7.14
C LEU A 300 -2.54 -9.89 -6.28
N ALA A 301 -3.63 -10.32 -6.90
CA ALA A 301 -4.71 -11.05 -6.25
C ALA A 301 -4.94 -12.38 -6.94
N THR A 302 -5.41 -13.37 -6.19
CA THR A 302 -5.74 -14.70 -6.68
C THR A 302 -7.13 -15.11 -6.21
N TRP A 303 -7.80 -15.92 -7.02
CA TRP A 303 -9.07 -16.54 -6.67
C TRP A 303 -8.94 -18.05 -6.74
N HIS A 304 -9.49 -18.72 -5.74
CA HIS A 304 -9.53 -20.18 -5.65
C HIS A 304 -10.97 -20.63 -5.36
N TYR A 305 -11.46 -21.62 -6.13
CA TYR A 305 -12.78 -22.21 -5.91
C TYR A 305 -12.65 -23.46 -5.02
N ASP A 306 -13.18 -23.34 -3.81
CA ASP A 306 -13.32 -24.49 -2.89
C ASP A 306 -14.63 -25.21 -3.19
N GLU A 307 -14.52 -26.35 -3.88
CA GLU A 307 -15.68 -27.16 -4.26
C GLU A 307 -16.39 -27.79 -3.07
N GLN A 308 -15.67 -28.12 -1.99
CA GLN A 308 -16.29 -28.73 -0.80
C GLN A 308 -17.10 -27.69 0.00
N ARG A 309 -16.59 -26.50 0.14
CA ARG A 309 -17.24 -25.40 0.85
C ARG A 309 -18.22 -24.59 -0.02
N GLN A 310 -18.25 -24.82 -1.32
CA GLN A 310 -19.01 -24.05 -2.29
C GLN A 310 -18.74 -22.54 -2.17
N THR A 311 -17.48 -22.17 -2.00
CA THR A 311 -17.01 -20.77 -1.86
C THR A 311 -15.91 -20.47 -2.86
N LEU A 312 -15.84 -19.20 -3.29
CA LEU A 312 -14.72 -18.63 -4.00
C LEU A 312 -13.90 -17.78 -3.01
N VAL A 313 -12.63 -18.10 -2.84
CA VAL A 313 -11.71 -17.50 -1.87
C VAL A 313 -10.66 -16.67 -2.56
#